data_89122a72015d490366813debb07f58d9
#
_entry.id   89122a72015d490366813debb07f58d9
#
_cell.length_a   1.000
_cell.length_b   1.000
_cell.length_c   1.000
_cell.angle_alpha   90.00
_cell.angle_beta   90.00
_cell.angle_gamma   90.00
#
_symmetry.space_group_name_H-M   'P 1'
#
loop_
_entity.id
_entity.type
_entity.pdbx_description
1 polymer ?
#
loop_
_entity_poly.entity_id
_entity_poly.type
_entity_poly.pdbx_seq_one_letter_code
_entity_poly.pdbx_strand_id
1 'polypeptide(L)'
;MNFLKFEKINDKHTLFNGDAMTILDAMITNGTKVDMIFTDPPYKMTSRGGTSNTGGMLKKDIVRTGKVFNENNLEIEDWLPKFYEVLNDQCHCYIMTNNKNISHYLKVIGESKFHFIKCLIWVKDNKIVGNSYMGQYEYIIMLRKGGFRKLNNNGYSDVLQIANKKQKGEDGKNLHDTEKPVELTDILVSNSSNEGDTVFDPFMGIGGCGVSCEKLGRIFMGVELDENYFNIAKSRMA
;
A
#
# COMPACT_ATOMS: atom_id res chain seq x y z
N MET A 1 7.97 12.20 -22.46
CA MET A 1 7.85 10.73 -22.36
C MET A 1 8.68 10.30 -21.16
N ASN A 2 8.07 10.04 -20.03
CA ASN A 2 8.79 9.48 -18.89
C ASN A 2 9.09 8.02 -19.20
N PHE A 3 10.36 7.71 -19.36
CA PHE A 3 10.82 6.35 -19.62
C PHE A 3 10.53 5.50 -18.40
N LEU A 4 9.64 4.53 -18.55
CA LEU A 4 9.40 3.47 -17.60
C LEU A 4 10.68 2.65 -17.45
N LYS A 5 11.34 2.78 -16.32
CA LYS A 5 12.44 1.91 -15.97
C LYS A 5 11.83 0.61 -15.43
N PHE A 6 11.95 -0.44 -16.18
CA PHE A 6 11.52 -1.78 -15.80
C PHE A 6 12.73 -2.57 -15.37
N GLU A 7 12.67 -3.18 -14.19
CA GLU A 7 13.74 -4.07 -13.72
C GLU A 7 13.13 -5.40 -13.22
N LYS A 8 13.60 -6.48 -13.82
CA LYS A 8 13.37 -7.83 -13.33
C LYS A 8 14.46 -8.13 -12.31
N ILE A 9 14.13 -8.17 -11.03
CA ILE A 9 15.11 -8.36 -9.94
C ILE A 9 15.63 -9.79 -9.92
N ASN A 10 14.71 -10.74 -10.12
CA ASN A 10 14.98 -12.17 -10.25
C ASN A 10 13.85 -12.80 -11.05
N ASP A 11 13.75 -14.12 -11.14
CA ASP A 11 12.68 -14.77 -11.88
C ASP A 11 11.29 -14.59 -11.28
N LYS A 12 11.19 -14.07 -10.05
CA LYS A 12 9.93 -13.90 -9.31
C LYS A 12 9.49 -12.46 -9.15
N HIS A 13 10.41 -11.47 -9.17
CA HIS A 13 10.06 -10.09 -8.82
C HIS A 13 10.30 -9.12 -9.96
N THR A 14 9.30 -8.29 -10.20
CA THR A 14 9.30 -7.27 -11.24
C THR A 14 8.97 -5.92 -10.64
N LEU A 15 9.88 -4.97 -10.72
CA LEU A 15 9.70 -3.62 -10.22
C LEU A 15 9.68 -2.61 -11.35
N PHE A 16 8.80 -1.61 -11.24
CA PHE A 16 8.67 -0.52 -12.18
C PHE A 16 8.96 0.80 -11.48
N ASN A 17 9.92 1.56 -11.99
CA ASN A 17 10.10 2.95 -11.58
C ASN A 17 9.32 3.85 -12.53
N GLY A 18 8.19 4.38 -12.06
CA GLY A 18 7.31 5.19 -12.88
C GLY A 18 5.93 5.45 -12.27
N ASP A 19 5.05 6.00 -13.08
CA ASP A 19 3.68 6.32 -12.70
C ASP A 19 2.80 5.05 -12.66
N ALA A 20 2.12 4.84 -11.54
CA ALA A 20 1.27 3.67 -11.31
C ALA A 20 0.10 3.58 -12.31
N MET A 21 -0.47 4.72 -12.71
CA MET A 21 -1.59 4.73 -13.65
C MET A 21 -1.14 4.27 -15.04
N THR A 22 0.04 4.69 -15.46
CA THR A 22 0.63 4.27 -16.73
C THR A 22 0.90 2.76 -16.75
N ILE A 23 1.40 2.20 -15.64
CA ILE A 23 1.62 0.74 -15.52
C ILE A 23 0.29 -0.02 -15.53
N LEU A 24 -0.70 0.44 -14.79
CA LEU A 24 -2.02 -0.17 -14.78
C LEU A 24 -2.67 -0.18 -16.17
N ASP A 25 -2.57 0.92 -16.92
CA ASP A 25 -3.07 0.99 -18.30
C ASP A 25 -2.35 0.00 -19.23
N ALA A 26 -1.04 -0.15 -19.08
CA ALA A 26 -0.27 -1.13 -19.82
C ALA A 26 -0.66 -2.58 -19.45
N MET A 27 -0.86 -2.87 -18.15
CA MET A 27 -1.33 -4.17 -17.67
C MET A 27 -2.71 -4.53 -18.25
N ILE A 28 -3.65 -3.57 -18.24
CA ILE A 28 -4.98 -3.74 -18.81
C ILE A 28 -4.88 -4.03 -20.32
N THR A 29 -4.11 -3.22 -21.05
CA THR A 29 -3.93 -3.35 -22.50
C THR A 29 -3.34 -4.71 -22.88
N ASN A 30 -2.39 -5.20 -22.10
CA ASN A 30 -1.71 -6.48 -22.33
C ASN A 30 -2.43 -7.69 -21.73
N GLY A 31 -3.56 -7.49 -21.04
CA GLY A 31 -4.29 -8.56 -20.36
C GLY A 31 -3.58 -9.15 -19.15
N THR A 32 -2.60 -8.43 -18.57
CA THR A 32 -1.87 -8.88 -17.38
C THR A 32 -2.79 -8.93 -16.17
N LYS A 33 -2.77 -10.03 -15.44
CA LYS A 33 -3.58 -10.26 -14.24
C LYS A 33 -2.71 -10.58 -13.03
N VAL A 34 -3.25 -10.29 -11.83
CA VAL A 34 -2.62 -10.58 -10.55
C VAL A 34 -3.61 -11.26 -9.61
N ASP A 35 -3.09 -11.99 -8.62
CA ASP A 35 -3.90 -12.82 -7.72
C ASP A 35 -4.21 -12.13 -6.39
N MET A 36 -3.53 -11.03 -6.09
CA MET A 36 -3.77 -10.20 -4.93
C MET A 36 -3.27 -8.79 -5.19
N ILE A 37 -3.99 -7.79 -4.67
CA ILE A 37 -3.52 -6.41 -4.57
C ILE A 37 -3.41 -6.06 -3.08
N PHE A 38 -2.25 -5.53 -2.67
CA PHE A 38 -2.07 -4.85 -1.40
C PHE A 38 -1.50 -3.47 -1.68
N THR A 39 -2.04 -2.42 -1.05
CA THR A 39 -1.56 -1.09 -1.33
C THR A 39 -1.82 -0.09 -0.21
N ASP A 40 -0.90 0.87 -0.06
CA ASP A 40 -1.05 2.08 0.74
C ASP A 40 -0.98 3.30 -0.20
N PRO A 41 -2.10 3.64 -0.86
CA PRO A 41 -2.09 4.67 -1.88
C PRO A 41 -1.74 6.03 -1.28
N PRO A 42 -1.09 6.92 -2.05
CA PRO A 42 -0.86 8.28 -1.62
C PRO A 42 -2.21 8.99 -1.46
N TYR A 43 -2.45 9.59 -0.31
CA TYR A 43 -3.65 10.37 -0.04
C TYR A 43 -3.32 11.77 0.42
N LYS A 44 -4.19 12.73 0.12
CA LYS A 44 -4.01 14.13 0.50
C LYS A 44 -3.89 14.25 2.01
N MET A 45 -2.71 14.58 2.50
CA MET A 45 -2.51 14.98 3.88
C MET A 45 -2.92 16.45 4.02
N THR A 46 -4.16 16.70 4.41
CA THR A 46 -4.60 18.06 4.78
C THR A 46 -4.00 18.42 6.13
N SER A 47 -2.77 18.94 6.15
CA SER A 47 -2.27 19.65 7.31
C SER A 47 -2.96 21.01 7.35
N ARG A 48 -3.96 21.20 8.19
CA ARG A 48 -4.34 22.56 8.62
C ARG A 48 -3.16 23.09 9.44
N GLY A 49 -2.47 24.10 8.90
CA GLY A 49 -1.36 24.77 9.55
C GLY A 49 -1.76 25.24 10.95
N GLY A 50 -1.30 24.55 11.94
CA GLY A 50 -1.25 24.99 13.32
C GLY A 50 0.19 25.38 13.62
N THR A 51 0.42 26.63 13.99
CA THR A 51 1.66 27.15 14.55
C THR A 51 1.90 26.55 15.95
N SER A 52 2.11 25.25 16.05
CA SER A 52 2.55 24.64 17.30
C SER A 52 3.89 23.94 17.11
N ASN A 53 4.84 24.36 17.93
CA ASN A 53 6.22 23.87 18.04
C ASN A 53 6.32 22.42 18.61
N THR A 54 5.28 21.61 18.49
CA THR A 54 5.25 20.22 19.00
C THR A 54 5.61 19.25 17.88
N GLY A 55 6.75 18.59 18.07
CA GLY A 55 7.43 17.67 17.20
C GLY A 55 6.58 16.62 16.48
N GLY A 56 6.12 16.96 15.30
CA GLY A 56 5.75 15.97 14.31
C GLY A 56 7.00 15.58 13.50
N MET A 57 7.13 14.31 13.15
CA MET A 57 8.30 13.76 12.44
C MET A 57 8.55 14.32 11.03
N LEU A 58 7.73 15.24 10.55
CA LEU A 58 7.87 15.86 9.23
C LEU A 58 8.61 17.20 9.37
N LYS A 59 9.63 17.40 8.56
CA LYS A 59 10.36 18.67 8.49
C LYS A 59 9.40 19.84 8.22
N LYS A 60 9.58 20.99 8.87
CA LYS A 60 8.72 22.19 8.77
C LYS A 60 8.40 22.61 7.32
N ASP A 61 9.34 22.43 6.41
CA ASP A 61 9.18 22.79 4.99
C ASP A 61 8.22 21.89 4.24
N ILE A 62 8.16 20.60 4.58
CA ILE A 62 7.26 19.60 3.99
C ILE A 62 5.82 19.82 4.47
N VAL A 63 5.65 20.13 5.77
CA VAL A 63 4.34 20.43 6.37
C VAL A 63 3.75 21.73 5.82
N ARG A 64 4.60 22.75 5.55
CA ARG A 64 4.17 24.06 5.06
C ARG A 64 3.73 24.05 3.59
N THR A 65 4.28 23.17 2.78
CA THR A 65 3.95 23.07 1.35
C THR A 65 2.88 22.03 1.03
N GLY A 66 2.46 21.20 1.99
CA GLY A 66 1.56 20.09 1.76
C GLY A 66 2.15 18.95 0.90
N LYS A 67 3.41 19.09 0.52
CA LYS A 67 4.12 18.14 -0.36
C LYS A 67 4.87 17.09 0.46
N VAL A 68 4.16 16.13 1.01
CA VAL A 68 4.80 14.89 1.51
C VAL A 68 5.20 14.00 0.34
N PHE A 69 4.44 14.08 -0.73
CA PHE A 69 4.73 13.42 -2.01
C PHE A 69 4.55 14.47 -3.12
N ASN A 70 5.49 14.59 -4.02
CA ASN A 70 5.33 15.39 -5.24
C ASN A 70 4.20 14.75 -6.07
N GLU A 71 3.15 15.54 -6.39
CA GLU A 71 2.06 15.16 -7.29
C GLU A 71 0.99 14.20 -6.72
N ASN A 72 0.42 14.49 -5.55
CA ASN A 72 -0.72 13.73 -5.00
C ASN A 72 -2.08 14.31 -5.43
N ASN A 73 -2.40 14.19 -6.71
CA ASN A 73 -3.75 14.47 -7.21
C ASN A 73 -4.55 13.19 -7.53
N LEU A 74 -4.01 12.00 -7.19
CA LEU A 74 -4.69 10.73 -7.43
C LEU A 74 -5.82 10.53 -6.41
N GLU A 75 -7.03 10.35 -6.93
CA GLU A 75 -8.21 10.00 -6.15
C GLU A 75 -8.54 8.51 -6.34
N ILE A 76 -9.30 7.95 -5.40
CA ILE A 76 -9.68 6.53 -5.46
C ILE A 76 -10.45 6.19 -6.74
N GLU A 77 -11.21 7.13 -7.29
CA GLU A 77 -11.94 7.02 -8.54
C GLU A 77 -11.04 6.76 -9.74
N ASP A 78 -9.77 7.20 -9.70
CA ASP A 78 -8.84 7.05 -10.82
C ASP A 78 -8.27 5.63 -10.89
N TRP A 79 -7.97 5.02 -9.76
CA TRP A 79 -7.23 3.75 -9.71
C TRP A 79 -8.09 2.54 -9.32
N LEU A 80 -9.17 2.69 -8.54
CA LEU A 80 -9.98 1.56 -8.09
C LEU A 80 -10.60 0.76 -9.26
N PRO A 81 -11.14 1.39 -10.32
CA PRO A 81 -11.61 0.67 -11.51
C PRO A 81 -10.50 -0.12 -12.19
N LYS A 82 -9.28 0.43 -12.28
CA LYS A 82 -8.14 -0.24 -12.90
C LYS A 82 -7.68 -1.45 -12.08
N PHE A 83 -7.72 -1.37 -10.73
CA PHE A 83 -7.46 -2.53 -9.86
C PHE A 83 -8.43 -3.67 -10.13
N TYR A 84 -9.72 -3.34 -10.33
CA TYR A 84 -10.71 -4.35 -10.69
C TYR A 84 -10.37 -5.05 -12.00
N GLU A 85 -9.91 -4.30 -13.00
CA GLU A 85 -9.57 -4.87 -14.31
C GLU A 85 -8.34 -5.79 -14.23
N VAL A 86 -7.29 -5.45 -13.48
CA VAL A 86 -6.06 -6.26 -13.38
C VAL A 86 -6.13 -7.40 -12.37
N LEU A 87 -7.07 -7.37 -11.41
CA LEU A 87 -7.23 -8.44 -10.42
C LEU A 87 -7.94 -9.65 -11.05
N ASN A 88 -7.50 -10.85 -10.74
CA ASN A 88 -8.18 -12.10 -11.09
C ASN A 88 -9.52 -12.24 -10.36
N ASP A 89 -10.44 -13.03 -10.93
CA ASP A 89 -11.71 -13.35 -10.26
C ASP A 89 -11.48 -14.11 -8.95
N GLN A 90 -12.38 -13.95 -7.97
CA GLN A 90 -12.31 -14.53 -6.63
C GLN A 90 -11.08 -14.08 -5.81
N CYS A 91 -10.37 -13.02 -6.22
CA CYS A 91 -9.17 -12.53 -5.56
C CYS A 91 -9.43 -11.30 -4.71
N HIS A 92 -8.54 -11.06 -3.72
CA HIS A 92 -8.69 -10.01 -2.73
C HIS A 92 -7.82 -8.79 -3.06
N CYS A 93 -8.34 -7.62 -2.69
CA CYS A 93 -7.62 -6.35 -2.72
C CYS A 93 -7.66 -5.72 -1.33
N TYR A 94 -6.50 -5.36 -0.79
CA TYR A 94 -6.35 -4.68 0.50
C TYR A 94 -5.86 -3.25 0.27
N ILE A 95 -6.59 -2.28 0.81
CA ILE A 95 -6.30 -0.86 0.66
C ILE A 95 -6.14 -0.25 2.04
N MET A 96 -4.93 0.25 2.34
CA MET A 96 -4.67 1.02 3.56
C MET A 96 -5.34 2.38 3.48
N THR A 97 -5.86 2.87 4.60
CA THR A 97 -6.41 4.23 4.67
C THR A 97 -6.52 4.72 6.11
N ASN A 98 -6.91 5.98 6.29
CA ASN A 98 -7.02 6.64 7.58
C ASN A 98 -8.43 7.22 7.82
N ASN A 99 -8.66 7.76 9.03
CA ASN A 99 -9.95 8.36 9.43
C ASN A 99 -10.46 9.48 8.52
N LYS A 100 -9.57 10.20 7.81
CA LYS A 100 -9.98 11.32 6.97
C LYS A 100 -10.57 10.86 5.64
N ASN A 101 -10.04 9.75 5.12
CA ASN A 101 -10.38 9.27 3.78
C ASN A 101 -11.40 8.12 3.81
N ILE A 102 -11.57 7.41 4.94
CA ILE A 102 -12.38 6.20 5.01
C ILE A 102 -13.82 6.40 4.51
N SER A 103 -14.47 7.52 4.86
CA SER A 103 -15.85 7.79 4.45
C SER A 103 -15.98 7.96 2.93
N HIS A 104 -15.02 8.68 2.31
CA HIS A 104 -14.98 8.85 0.86
C HIS A 104 -14.69 7.52 0.16
N TYR A 105 -13.70 6.77 0.66
CA TYR A 105 -13.34 5.45 0.10
C TYR A 105 -14.52 4.49 0.13
N LEU A 106 -15.23 4.37 1.26
CA LEU A 106 -16.39 3.48 1.38
C LEU A 106 -17.53 3.89 0.43
N LYS A 107 -17.75 5.19 0.20
CA LYS A 107 -18.72 5.68 -0.79
C LYS A 107 -18.36 5.19 -2.19
N VAL A 108 -17.13 5.46 -2.65
CA VAL A 108 -16.66 5.07 -4.00
C VAL A 108 -16.65 3.55 -4.17
N ILE A 109 -16.24 2.81 -3.15
CA ILE A 109 -16.26 1.35 -3.15
C ILE A 109 -17.70 0.83 -3.29
N GLY A 110 -18.67 1.43 -2.59
CA GLY A 110 -20.08 1.06 -2.68
C GLY A 110 -20.69 1.26 -4.07
N GLU A 111 -20.12 2.17 -4.87
CA GLU A 111 -20.51 2.44 -6.26
C GLU A 111 -19.70 1.61 -7.28
N SER A 112 -18.67 0.88 -6.82
CA SER A 112 -17.76 0.10 -7.67
C SER A 112 -18.27 -1.33 -7.93
N LYS A 113 -17.55 -2.07 -8.79
CA LYS A 113 -17.80 -3.50 -9.05
C LYS A 113 -17.24 -4.42 -7.95
N PHE A 114 -16.43 -3.90 -7.01
CA PHE A 114 -15.86 -4.69 -5.93
C PHE A 114 -16.91 -5.08 -4.88
N HIS A 115 -16.77 -6.26 -4.32
CA HIS A 115 -17.48 -6.62 -3.09
C HIS A 115 -16.69 -6.11 -1.88
N PHE A 116 -17.27 -5.21 -1.10
CA PHE A 116 -16.74 -4.86 0.21
C PHE A 116 -16.93 -6.04 1.17
N ILE A 117 -15.84 -6.49 1.81
CA ILE A 117 -15.87 -7.59 2.77
C ILE A 117 -15.92 -7.04 4.18
N LYS A 118 -14.90 -6.29 4.60
CA LYS A 118 -14.82 -5.62 5.90
C LYS A 118 -13.66 -4.61 5.94
N CYS A 119 -13.60 -3.83 7.01
CA CYS A 119 -12.39 -3.12 7.42
C CYS A 119 -11.69 -3.92 8.51
N LEU A 120 -10.40 -4.20 8.32
CA LEU A 120 -9.52 -4.62 9.39
C LEU A 120 -8.91 -3.38 10.04
N ILE A 121 -8.51 -3.49 11.29
CA ILE A 121 -7.89 -2.42 12.07
C ILE A 121 -6.48 -2.81 12.44
N TRP A 122 -5.49 -2.06 11.94
CA TRP A 122 -4.12 -2.20 12.41
C TRP A 122 -3.88 -1.27 13.59
N VAL A 123 -3.75 -1.82 14.78
CA VAL A 123 -3.43 -1.07 16.01
C VAL A 123 -1.91 -1.01 16.19
N LYS A 124 -1.41 0.21 16.34
CA LYS A 124 0.02 0.51 16.53
C LYS A 124 0.40 0.52 18.02
N ASP A 125 1.67 0.32 18.31
CA ASP A 125 2.24 0.47 19.66
C ASP A 125 2.44 1.95 20.09
N ASN A 126 2.47 2.88 19.13
CA ASN A 126 2.63 4.30 19.35
C ASN A 126 1.34 5.08 19.08
N LYS A 127 1.15 6.19 19.79
CA LYS A 127 0.04 7.12 19.60
C LYS A 127 0.49 8.34 18.83
N ILE A 128 -0.38 8.83 17.94
CA ILE A 128 -0.16 10.06 17.18
C ILE A 128 -1.03 11.15 17.79
N VAL A 129 -0.39 12.26 18.16
CA VAL A 129 -1.08 13.43 18.75
C VAL A 129 -2.07 14.02 17.76
N GLY A 130 -3.28 14.31 18.23
CA GLY A 130 -4.37 14.94 17.47
C GLY A 130 -5.16 15.93 18.33
N ASN A 131 -6.05 16.71 17.71
CA ASN A 131 -6.88 17.70 18.37
C ASN A 131 -8.08 17.11 19.14
N SER A 132 -8.30 15.80 19.03
CA SER A 132 -9.31 15.05 19.79
C SER A 132 -8.67 13.82 20.44
N TYR A 133 -9.13 12.62 20.16
CA TYR A 133 -8.44 11.43 20.63
C TYR A 133 -7.13 11.20 19.87
N MET A 134 -6.10 10.69 20.58
CA MET A 134 -4.83 10.30 19.95
C MET A 134 -5.06 9.14 18.99
N GLY A 135 -4.60 9.28 17.74
CA GLY A 135 -4.68 8.21 16.74
C GLY A 135 -3.72 7.08 17.07
N GLN A 136 -4.21 5.82 17.06
CA GLN A 136 -3.39 4.64 17.33
C GLN A 136 -3.60 3.53 16.30
N TYR A 137 -4.41 3.75 15.28
CA TYR A 137 -4.72 2.72 14.28
C TYR A 137 -4.83 3.29 12.87
N GLU A 138 -4.77 2.38 11.91
CA GLU A 138 -5.14 2.61 10.52
C GLU A 138 -6.15 1.54 10.07
N TYR A 139 -6.95 1.88 9.07
CA TYR A 139 -7.87 0.94 8.43
C TYR A 139 -7.19 0.19 7.30
N ILE A 140 -7.59 -1.06 7.12
CA ILE A 140 -7.28 -1.88 5.96
C ILE A 140 -8.58 -2.34 5.37
N ILE A 141 -8.98 -1.75 4.25
CA ILE A 141 -10.22 -2.12 3.57
C ILE A 141 -9.96 -3.40 2.79
N MET A 142 -10.72 -4.45 3.09
CA MET A 142 -10.67 -5.72 2.36
C MET A 142 -11.80 -5.78 1.35
N LEU A 143 -11.43 -5.92 0.09
CA LEU A 143 -12.32 -6.07 -1.07
C LEU A 143 -12.10 -7.41 -1.73
N ARG A 144 -13.09 -7.84 -2.53
CA ARG A 144 -12.99 -9.01 -3.39
C ARG A 144 -13.61 -8.73 -4.75
N LYS A 145 -12.97 -9.27 -5.79
CA LYS A 145 -13.55 -9.36 -7.12
C LYS A 145 -14.34 -10.66 -7.25
N GLY A 146 -15.54 -10.58 -7.83
CA GLY A 146 -16.35 -11.75 -8.20
C GLY A 146 -16.74 -12.68 -7.05
N GLY A 147 -16.72 -13.98 -7.29
CA GLY A 147 -17.23 -15.02 -6.40
C GLY A 147 -16.48 -15.17 -5.07
N PHE A 148 -17.04 -15.97 -4.16
CA PHE A 148 -16.45 -16.18 -2.83
C PHE A 148 -15.10 -16.91 -2.90
N ARG A 149 -14.12 -16.44 -2.15
CA ARG A 149 -12.85 -17.13 -1.85
C ARG A 149 -12.65 -17.13 -0.34
N LYS A 150 -12.39 -18.30 0.22
CA LYS A 150 -12.04 -18.47 1.62
C LYS A 150 -10.60 -17.97 1.86
N LEU A 151 -10.35 -17.35 3.01
CA LEU A 151 -9.00 -17.08 3.49
C LEU A 151 -8.27 -18.38 3.83
N ASN A 152 -6.97 -18.41 3.61
CA ASN A 152 -6.13 -19.57 3.94
C ASN A 152 -6.14 -19.87 5.44
N ASN A 153 -6.13 -18.81 6.27
CA ASN A 153 -6.31 -18.92 7.72
C ASN A 153 -7.34 -17.90 8.20
N ASN A 154 -8.56 -18.35 8.52
CA ASN A 154 -9.64 -17.52 9.04
C ASN A 154 -9.62 -17.36 10.56
N GLY A 155 -8.58 -17.83 11.25
CA GLY A 155 -8.40 -17.68 12.70
C GLY A 155 -7.80 -16.34 13.12
N TYR A 156 -7.33 -15.52 12.18
CA TYR A 156 -6.85 -14.18 12.51
C TYR A 156 -8.02 -13.23 12.88
N SER A 157 -7.77 -12.40 13.89
CA SER A 157 -8.66 -11.28 14.22
C SER A 157 -8.66 -10.23 13.10
N ASP A 158 -9.75 -9.51 12.95
CA ASP A 158 -9.83 -8.30 12.15
C ASP A 158 -9.21 -7.07 12.86
N VAL A 159 -8.76 -7.24 14.10
CA VAL A 159 -7.93 -6.28 14.84
C VAL A 159 -6.52 -6.85 14.95
N LEU A 160 -5.56 -6.26 14.23
CA LEU A 160 -4.17 -6.66 14.16
C LEU A 160 -3.33 -5.75 15.04
N GLN A 161 -2.81 -6.26 16.14
CA GLN A 161 -1.93 -5.52 17.06
C GLN A 161 -0.47 -5.77 16.66
N ILE A 162 0.09 -4.87 15.86
CA ILE A 162 1.45 -4.99 15.32
C ILE A 162 2.18 -3.68 15.55
N ALA A 163 3.39 -3.77 16.14
CA ALA A 163 4.22 -2.61 16.41
C ALA A 163 4.60 -1.87 15.11
N ASN A 164 4.54 -0.54 15.14
CA ASN A 164 4.89 0.31 14.01
C ASN A 164 6.42 0.42 13.85
N LYS A 165 7.09 -0.72 13.70
CA LYS A 165 8.53 -0.80 13.48
C LYS A 165 8.86 -0.42 12.05
N LYS A 166 9.83 0.49 11.89
CA LYS A 166 10.34 0.93 10.59
C LYS A 166 11.75 0.44 10.38
N GLN A 167 12.11 0.18 9.14
CA GLN A 167 13.48 -0.10 8.75
C GLN A 167 14.35 1.14 8.93
N LYS A 168 15.56 0.92 9.45
CA LYS A 168 16.56 1.98 9.65
C LYS A 168 17.73 1.77 8.69
N GLY A 169 18.25 2.88 8.16
CA GLY A 169 19.48 2.90 7.43
C GLY A 169 20.70 2.79 8.36
N GLU A 170 21.89 2.73 7.77
CA GLU A 170 23.18 2.69 8.50
C GLU A 170 23.37 3.93 9.39
N ASP A 171 22.77 5.05 9.04
CA ASP A 171 22.77 6.28 9.82
C ASP A 171 21.76 6.30 11.00
N GLY A 172 21.05 5.19 11.21
CA GLY A 172 20.04 5.01 12.26
C GLY A 172 18.71 5.73 12.01
N LYS A 173 18.54 6.43 10.87
CA LYS A 173 17.29 7.07 10.49
C LYS A 173 16.36 6.09 9.79
N ASN A 174 15.05 6.39 9.82
CA ASN A 174 14.09 5.58 9.08
C ASN A 174 14.36 5.68 7.56
N LEU A 175 14.37 4.55 6.87
CA LEU A 175 14.50 4.52 5.40
C LEU A 175 13.27 5.14 4.73
N HIS A 176 12.09 4.98 5.36
CA HIS A 176 10.84 5.55 4.88
C HIS A 176 9.93 5.91 6.07
N ASP A 177 9.37 7.13 6.06
CA ASP A 177 8.60 7.63 7.21
C ASP A 177 7.24 6.96 7.37
N THR A 178 6.65 6.44 6.30
CA THR A 178 5.31 5.82 6.29
C THR A 178 5.33 4.33 5.94
N GLU A 179 6.51 3.67 5.97
CA GLU A 179 6.61 2.23 5.72
C GLU A 179 5.67 1.44 6.64
N LYS A 180 4.99 0.45 6.08
CA LYS A 180 4.17 -0.49 6.84
C LYS A 180 5.04 -1.67 7.32
N PRO A 181 4.82 -2.18 8.55
CA PRO A 181 5.57 -3.34 9.05
C PRO A 181 5.41 -4.55 8.13
N VAL A 182 6.52 -5.23 7.82
CA VAL A 182 6.52 -6.47 7.02
C VAL A 182 5.62 -7.54 7.68
N GLU A 183 5.57 -7.61 9.02
CA GLU A 183 4.69 -8.51 9.76
C GLU A 183 3.20 -8.33 9.38
N LEU A 184 2.76 -7.08 9.15
CA LEU A 184 1.40 -6.79 8.71
C LEU A 184 1.13 -7.36 7.32
N THR A 185 2.05 -7.13 6.39
CA THR A 185 1.92 -7.63 5.01
C THR A 185 2.07 -9.14 4.94
N ASP A 186 2.91 -9.77 5.80
CA ASP A 186 3.01 -11.23 5.93
C ASP A 186 1.65 -11.88 6.20
N ILE A 187 0.87 -11.32 7.15
CA ILE A 187 -0.45 -11.84 7.50
C ILE A 187 -1.41 -11.73 6.31
N LEU A 188 -1.48 -10.56 5.67
CA LEU A 188 -2.42 -10.31 4.59
C LEU A 188 -2.09 -11.14 3.34
N VAL A 189 -0.80 -11.19 2.97
CA VAL A 189 -0.30 -11.96 1.82
C VAL A 189 -0.52 -13.45 2.03
N SER A 190 -0.13 -14.00 3.19
CA SER A 190 -0.33 -15.42 3.48
C SER A 190 -1.79 -15.86 3.48
N ASN A 191 -2.70 -14.96 3.91
CA ASN A 191 -4.12 -15.26 3.99
C ASN A 191 -4.85 -15.21 2.65
N SER A 192 -4.41 -14.38 1.71
CA SER A 192 -5.15 -14.10 0.48
C SER A 192 -4.43 -14.52 -0.80
N SER A 193 -3.27 -15.15 -0.67
CA SER A 193 -2.52 -15.72 -1.80
C SER A 193 -1.89 -17.06 -1.43
N ASN A 194 -1.47 -17.81 -2.44
CA ASN A 194 -0.73 -19.06 -2.30
C ASN A 194 0.70 -18.89 -2.85
N GLU A 195 1.58 -19.83 -2.56
CA GLU A 195 2.91 -19.87 -3.18
C GLU A 195 2.78 -19.88 -4.71
N GLY A 196 3.57 -19.05 -5.40
CA GLY A 196 3.51 -18.86 -6.84
C GLY A 196 2.45 -17.85 -7.31
N ASP A 197 1.49 -17.44 -6.48
CA ASP A 197 0.53 -16.39 -6.82
C ASP A 197 1.25 -15.03 -6.98
N THR A 198 0.75 -14.19 -7.87
CA THR A 198 1.29 -12.84 -8.11
C THR A 198 0.59 -11.81 -7.23
N VAL A 199 1.36 -11.13 -6.39
CA VAL A 199 0.92 -10.00 -5.56
C VAL A 199 1.38 -8.69 -6.17
N PHE A 200 0.48 -7.72 -6.28
CA PHE A 200 0.75 -6.42 -6.88
C PHE A 200 0.59 -5.29 -5.87
N ASP A 201 1.59 -4.41 -5.82
CA ASP A 201 1.54 -3.16 -5.05
C ASP A 201 1.85 -1.98 -5.98
N PRO A 202 0.81 -1.23 -6.42
CA PRO A 202 0.99 -0.08 -7.32
C PRO A 202 1.65 1.14 -6.67
N PHE A 203 1.83 1.14 -5.34
CA PHE A 203 2.46 2.23 -4.58
C PHE A 203 3.42 1.64 -3.53
N MET A 204 4.39 0.84 -4.00
CA MET A 204 5.18 -0.06 -3.15
C MET A 204 6.13 0.62 -2.15
N GLY A 205 6.43 1.93 -2.32
CA GLY A 205 7.42 2.62 -1.51
C GLY A 205 8.77 1.89 -1.53
N ILE A 206 9.28 1.56 -0.36
CA ILE A 206 10.54 0.79 -0.22
C ILE A 206 10.33 -0.73 -0.22
N GLY A 207 9.23 -1.22 -0.78
CA GLY A 207 9.01 -2.63 -1.09
C GLY A 207 8.68 -3.55 0.09
N GLY A 208 8.05 -3.06 1.16
CA GLY A 208 7.70 -3.89 2.32
C GLY A 208 6.83 -5.10 1.96
N CYS A 209 5.85 -4.92 1.06
CA CYS A 209 5.03 -6.02 0.53
C CYS A 209 5.85 -7.02 -0.30
N GLY A 210 6.82 -6.53 -1.10
CA GLY A 210 7.72 -7.38 -1.88
C GLY A 210 8.59 -8.27 -1.00
N VAL A 211 9.11 -7.75 0.13
CA VAL A 211 9.85 -8.55 1.12
C VAL A 211 8.99 -9.67 1.70
N SER A 212 7.71 -9.41 1.98
CA SER A 212 6.77 -10.46 2.40
C SER A 212 6.55 -11.51 1.31
N CYS A 213 6.45 -11.08 0.05
CA CYS A 213 6.27 -11.99 -1.10
C CYS A 213 7.49 -12.91 -1.27
N GLU A 214 8.71 -12.37 -1.19
CA GLU A 214 9.95 -13.15 -1.24
C GLU A 214 9.96 -14.22 -0.15
N LYS A 215 9.74 -13.81 1.10
CA LYS A 215 9.73 -14.70 2.27
C LYS A 215 8.68 -15.82 2.15
N LEU A 216 7.54 -15.52 1.53
CA LEU A 216 6.40 -16.43 1.45
C LEU A 216 6.32 -17.20 0.12
N GLY A 217 7.27 -17.03 -0.80
CA GLY A 217 7.32 -17.71 -2.10
C GLY A 217 6.29 -17.20 -3.12
N ARG A 218 5.84 -15.94 -2.99
CA ARG A 218 4.94 -15.28 -3.96
C ARG A 218 5.76 -14.56 -5.03
N ILE A 219 5.14 -14.38 -6.19
CA ILE A 219 5.65 -13.47 -7.22
C ILE A 219 5.23 -12.05 -6.86
N PHE A 220 6.14 -11.09 -6.98
CA PHE A 220 5.82 -9.70 -6.67
C PHE A 220 5.93 -8.80 -7.90
N MET A 221 4.95 -7.94 -8.06
CA MET A 221 4.99 -6.80 -8.98
C MET A 221 4.79 -5.52 -8.17
N GLY A 222 5.69 -4.55 -8.33
CA GLY A 222 5.61 -3.30 -7.60
C GLY A 222 5.89 -2.09 -8.46
N VAL A 223 5.22 -0.97 -8.16
CA VAL A 223 5.45 0.32 -8.84
C VAL A 223 5.82 1.37 -7.79
N GLU A 224 6.85 2.16 -8.10
CA GLU A 224 7.26 3.30 -7.29
C GLU A 224 7.69 4.46 -8.18
N LEU A 225 7.16 5.65 -7.89
CA LEU A 225 7.44 6.86 -8.66
C LEU A 225 8.78 7.48 -8.28
N ASP A 226 9.11 7.50 -6.98
CA ASP A 226 10.37 8.05 -6.46
C ASP A 226 11.53 7.08 -6.71
N GLU A 227 12.55 7.51 -7.46
CA GLU A 227 13.69 6.69 -7.82
C GLU A 227 14.52 6.25 -6.61
N ASN A 228 14.57 7.04 -5.53
CA ASN A 228 15.33 6.66 -4.33
C ASN A 228 14.61 5.52 -3.60
N TYR A 229 13.28 5.61 -3.42
CA TYR A 229 12.49 4.54 -2.82
C TYR A 229 12.50 3.28 -3.68
N PHE A 230 12.41 3.44 -4.99
CA PHE A 230 12.56 2.32 -5.94
C PHE A 230 13.91 1.59 -5.76
N ASN A 231 15.02 2.32 -5.69
CA ASN A 231 16.35 1.74 -5.50
C ASN A 231 16.49 1.04 -4.14
N ILE A 232 15.88 1.58 -3.07
CA ILE A 232 15.82 0.91 -1.77
C ILE A 232 15.00 -0.39 -1.87
N ALA A 233 13.81 -0.34 -2.48
CA ALA A 233 12.99 -1.53 -2.69
C ALA A 233 13.74 -2.63 -3.45
N LYS A 234 14.44 -2.26 -4.52
CA LYS A 234 15.27 -3.16 -5.30
C LYS A 234 16.34 -3.83 -4.44
N SER A 235 17.10 -3.06 -3.65
CA SER A 235 18.17 -3.62 -2.81
C SER A 235 17.66 -4.56 -1.71
N ARG A 236 16.38 -4.45 -1.32
CA ARG A 236 15.77 -5.31 -0.29
C ARG A 236 15.27 -6.65 -0.83
N MET A 237 15.11 -6.77 -2.14
CA MET A 237 14.60 -7.96 -2.82
C MET A 237 15.62 -8.60 -3.77
N ALA A 238 16.88 -8.09 -3.80
CA ALA A 238 17.98 -8.59 -4.62
C ALA A 238 18.69 -9.81 -4.00
#